data_6b9e6d92ba8de6f1a9c449416215bc31
#
_entry.id   6b9e6d92ba8de6f1a9c449416215bc31
#
_cell.length_a   1.000
_cell.length_b   1.000
_cell.length_c   1.000
_cell.angle_alpha   90.00
_cell.angle_beta   90.00
_cell.angle_gamma   90.00
#
_symmetry.space_group_name_H-M   'P 1'
#
loop_
_entity.id
_entity.type
_entity.pdbx_description
1 polymer ?
#
loop_
_entity_poly.entity_id
_entity_poly.type
_entity_poly.pdbx_seq_one_letter_code
_entity_poly.pdbx_strand_id
1 'polypeptide(L)'
;MSAIDVVGKYGAAVASGDMEALAATLTADVVWHQPGANQLSGDVVGPEAVLAHLGRFMKLSRGTFSLETESATESGVLVATTVRFTARREGADDLDQHGVDVFRVEGDRIAEIWLISEDQVGEDRFWGVAPA
;
A
#
# COMPACT_ATOMS: atom_id res chain seq x y z
N MET A 1 20.46 -9.22 4.27
CA MET A 1 19.65 -8.39 3.34
C MET A 1 19.29 -7.10 4.03
N SER A 2 19.50 -5.96 3.40
CA SER A 2 19.16 -4.66 3.98
C SER A 2 17.64 -4.43 3.95
N ALA A 3 17.16 -3.47 4.75
CA ALA A 3 15.74 -3.12 4.78
C ALA A 3 15.22 -2.70 3.40
N ILE A 4 16.02 -1.93 2.66
CA ILE A 4 15.62 -1.49 1.31
C ILE A 4 15.49 -2.66 0.33
N ASP A 5 16.30 -3.71 0.49
CA ASP A 5 16.20 -4.90 -0.34
C ASP A 5 14.90 -5.65 -0.06
N VAL A 6 14.50 -5.74 1.21
CA VAL A 6 13.23 -6.37 1.61
C VAL A 6 12.04 -5.64 1.00
N VAL A 7 12.05 -4.30 1.07
CA VAL A 7 10.99 -3.46 0.48
C VAL A 7 10.98 -3.61 -1.06
N GLY A 8 12.16 -3.75 -1.67
CA GLY A 8 12.25 -4.02 -3.11
C GLY A 8 11.59 -5.33 -3.51
N LYS A 9 11.78 -6.39 -2.72
CA LYS A 9 11.11 -7.68 -2.96
C LYS A 9 9.59 -7.57 -2.81
N TYR A 10 9.13 -6.83 -1.80
CA TYR A 10 7.71 -6.55 -1.61
C TYR A 10 7.14 -5.86 -2.85
N GLY A 11 7.78 -4.79 -3.32
CA GLY A 11 7.35 -4.05 -4.49
C GLY A 11 7.29 -4.91 -5.75
N ALA A 12 8.28 -5.78 -5.96
CA ALA A 12 8.31 -6.69 -7.09
C ALA A 12 7.16 -7.71 -7.04
N ALA A 13 6.85 -8.22 -5.85
CA ALA A 13 5.74 -9.15 -5.66
C ALA A 13 4.38 -8.47 -5.92
N VAL A 14 4.21 -7.23 -5.47
CA VAL A 14 3.01 -6.45 -5.76
C VAL A 14 2.85 -6.24 -7.27
N ALA A 15 3.92 -5.81 -7.93
CA ALA A 15 3.90 -5.53 -9.37
C ALA A 15 3.59 -6.76 -10.22
N SER A 16 4.08 -7.95 -9.81
CA SER A 16 3.87 -9.20 -10.54
C SER A 16 2.56 -9.90 -10.17
N GLY A 17 1.88 -9.47 -9.10
CA GLY A 17 0.69 -10.13 -8.59
C GLY A 17 0.97 -11.49 -7.95
N ASP A 18 2.20 -11.74 -7.52
CA ASP A 18 2.59 -13.00 -6.88
C ASP A 18 2.24 -12.95 -5.39
N MET A 19 1.05 -13.43 -5.04
CA MET A 19 0.52 -13.36 -3.69
C MET A 19 1.34 -14.17 -2.68
N GLU A 20 1.88 -15.32 -3.09
CA GLU A 20 2.71 -16.15 -2.23
C GLU A 20 4.03 -15.44 -1.90
N ALA A 21 4.69 -14.87 -2.90
CA ALA A 21 5.91 -14.07 -2.71
C ALA A 21 5.64 -12.84 -1.84
N LEU A 22 4.50 -12.19 -2.05
CA LEU A 22 4.09 -11.02 -1.25
C LEU A 22 3.94 -11.39 0.22
N ALA A 23 3.20 -12.45 0.53
CA ALA A 23 3.00 -12.91 1.91
C ALA A 23 4.33 -13.26 2.59
N ALA A 24 5.27 -13.82 1.84
CA ALA A 24 6.60 -14.18 2.35
C ALA A 24 7.44 -12.95 2.75
N THR A 25 7.11 -11.75 2.30
CA THR A 25 7.81 -10.51 2.67
C THR A 25 7.24 -9.86 3.94
N LEU A 26 6.18 -10.41 4.53
CA LEU A 26 5.47 -9.81 5.66
C LEU A 26 5.64 -10.65 6.92
N THR A 27 5.73 -9.99 8.09
CA THR A 27 5.70 -10.72 9.37
C THR A 27 4.29 -11.23 9.63
N ALA A 28 4.18 -12.24 10.50
CA ALA A 28 2.87 -12.82 10.86
C ALA A 28 1.93 -11.81 11.51
N ASP A 29 2.47 -10.77 12.16
CA ASP A 29 1.73 -9.73 12.86
C ASP A 29 1.84 -8.36 12.18
N VAL A 30 2.17 -8.32 10.88
CA VAL A 30 2.29 -7.08 10.12
C VAL A 30 1.07 -6.18 10.30
N VAL A 31 1.30 -4.88 10.42
CA VAL A 31 0.23 -3.88 10.51
C VAL A 31 0.36 -2.89 9.35
N TRP A 32 -0.72 -2.77 8.58
CA TRP A 32 -0.85 -1.80 7.52
C TRP A 32 -1.80 -0.71 7.98
N HIS A 33 -1.32 0.53 8.05
CA HIS A 33 -2.12 1.69 8.46
C HIS A 33 -2.66 2.40 7.22
N GLN A 34 -3.90 2.11 6.86
CA GLN A 34 -4.55 2.79 5.73
C GLN A 34 -5.11 4.13 6.21
N PRO A 35 -4.61 5.25 5.66
CA PRO A 35 -4.99 6.59 6.15
C PRO A 35 -6.38 7.03 5.69
N GLY A 36 -6.81 8.14 6.23
CA GLY A 36 -8.00 8.86 5.79
C GLY A 36 -9.30 8.40 6.40
N ALA A 37 -10.39 8.81 5.77
CA ALA A 37 -11.75 8.54 6.20
C ALA A 37 -12.58 8.06 5.00
N ASN A 38 -12.22 6.90 4.45
CA ASN A 38 -12.90 6.27 3.32
C ASN A 38 -13.11 4.79 3.61
N GLN A 39 -13.74 4.07 2.69
CA GLN A 39 -14.07 2.66 2.93
C GLN A 39 -12.86 1.72 3.06
N LEU A 40 -11.66 2.18 2.68
CA LEU A 40 -10.42 1.41 2.82
C LEU A 40 -9.67 1.75 4.10
N SER A 41 -10.02 2.86 4.80
CA SER A 41 -9.28 3.35 5.95
C SER A 41 -9.33 2.41 7.16
N GLY A 42 -8.27 2.46 7.96
CA GLY A 42 -8.14 1.69 9.20
C GLY A 42 -6.91 0.80 9.22
N ASP A 43 -6.68 0.14 10.34
CA ASP A 43 -5.56 -0.76 10.51
C ASP A 43 -5.92 -2.16 10.01
N VAL A 44 -5.01 -2.74 9.24
CA VAL A 44 -5.13 -4.09 8.70
C VAL A 44 -4.00 -4.92 9.27
N VAL A 45 -4.33 -6.03 9.92
CA VAL A 45 -3.36 -6.83 10.67
C VAL A 45 -3.23 -8.24 10.10
N GLY A 46 -1.99 -8.64 9.83
CA GLY A 46 -1.64 -9.97 9.34
C GLY A 46 -1.57 -10.06 7.82
N PRO A 47 -0.78 -11.03 7.30
CA PRO A 47 -0.58 -11.16 5.85
C PRO A 47 -1.85 -11.39 5.05
N GLU A 48 -2.74 -12.27 5.51
CA GLU A 48 -4.00 -12.55 4.80
C GLU A 48 -4.87 -11.30 4.66
N ALA A 49 -4.98 -10.52 5.75
CA ALA A 49 -5.77 -9.29 5.74
C ALA A 49 -5.14 -8.24 4.83
N VAL A 50 -3.79 -8.13 4.79
CA VAL A 50 -3.09 -7.23 3.88
C VAL A 50 -3.34 -7.63 2.42
N LEU A 51 -3.26 -8.92 2.10
CA LEU A 51 -3.56 -9.40 0.75
C LEU A 51 -4.99 -9.10 0.34
N ALA A 52 -5.96 -9.34 1.23
CA ALA A 52 -7.37 -9.01 0.98
C ALA A 52 -7.56 -7.51 0.79
N HIS A 53 -6.84 -6.69 1.56
CA HIS A 53 -6.88 -5.23 1.46
C HIS A 53 -6.39 -4.75 0.09
N LEU A 54 -5.27 -5.28 -0.38
CA LEU A 54 -4.75 -4.96 -1.72
C LEU A 54 -5.74 -5.40 -2.80
N GLY A 55 -6.41 -6.54 -2.61
CA GLY A 55 -7.46 -7.01 -3.51
C GLY A 55 -8.65 -6.05 -3.58
N ARG A 56 -8.97 -5.36 -2.48
CA ARG A 56 -10.05 -4.35 -2.46
C ARG A 56 -9.71 -3.13 -3.31
N PHE A 57 -8.45 -2.68 -3.31
CA PHE A 57 -8.02 -1.62 -4.22
C PHE A 57 -8.32 -1.99 -5.68
N MET A 58 -7.96 -3.21 -6.05
CA MET A 58 -8.17 -3.69 -7.43
C MET A 58 -9.64 -3.86 -7.75
N LYS A 59 -10.43 -4.38 -6.82
CA LYS A 59 -11.88 -4.57 -7.01
C LYS A 59 -12.60 -3.23 -7.17
N LEU A 60 -12.34 -2.27 -6.28
CA LEU A 60 -12.99 -0.97 -6.31
C LEU A 60 -12.61 -0.15 -7.54
N SER A 61 -11.38 -0.28 -8.01
CA SER A 61 -10.90 0.43 -9.20
C SER A 61 -11.09 -0.35 -10.50
N ARG A 62 -11.69 -1.55 -10.43
CA ARG A 62 -11.85 -2.47 -11.57
C ARG A 62 -10.53 -2.74 -12.28
N GLY A 63 -9.48 -2.96 -11.49
CA GLY A 63 -8.15 -3.29 -11.99
C GLY A 63 -7.33 -2.11 -12.48
N THR A 64 -7.80 -0.87 -12.27
CA THR A 64 -7.08 0.32 -12.76
C THR A 64 -6.06 0.88 -11.77
N PHE A 65 -6.11 0.46 -10.50
CA PHE A 65 -5.15 0.95 -9.50
C PHE A 65 -3.73 0.57 -9.91
N SER A 66 -2.85 1.57 -9.93
CA SER A 66 -1.43 1.39 -10.23
C SER A 66 -0.60 2.22 -9.27
N LEU A 67 0.48 1.65 -8.78
CA LEU A 67 1.42 2.33 -7.91
C LEU A 67 2.82 2.19 -8.48
N GLU A 68 3.50 3.33 -8.65
CA GLU A 68 4.87 3.41 -9.14
C GLU A 68 5.75 3.98 -8.04
N THR A 69 6.82 3.28 -7.69
CA THR A 69 7.82 3.77 -6.74
C THR A 69 8.82 4.63 -7.49
N GLU A 70 8.97 5.89 -7.07
CA GLU A 70 9.85 6.85 -7.73
C GLU A 70 11.21 6.92 -7.06
N SER A 71 11.29 6.76 -5.73
CA SER A 71 12.54 6.73 -4.99
C SER A 71 12.39 5.92 -3.70
N ALA A 72 13.54 5.49 -3.14
CA ALA A 72 13.57 4.78 -1.87
C ALA A 72 14.78 5.26 -1.05
N THR A 73 14.57 5.49 0.23
CA THR A 73 15.60 5.92 1.17
C THR A 73 15.55 5.03 2.41
N GLU A 74 16.71 4.59 2.87
CA GLU A 74 16.84 3.68 4.00
C GLU A 74 17.51 4.37 5.18
N SER A 75 17.00 4.11 6.39
CA SER A 75 17.64 4.50 7.65
C SER A 75 17.41 3.41 8.68
N GLY A 76 18.43 2.59 8.93
CA GLY A 76 18.31 1.43 9.83
C GLY A 76 17.24 0.46 9.36
N VAL A 77 16.23 0.25 10.19
CA VAL A 77 15.10 -0.66 9.88
C VAL A 77 13.95 0.04 9.14
N LEU A 78 14.07 1.34 8.89
CA LEU A 78 13.03 2.12 8.23
C LEU A 78 13.39 2.36 6.75
N VAL A 79 12.39 2.27 5.90
CA VAL A 79 12.50 2.61 4.48
C VAL A 79 11.35 3.55 4.14
N ALA A 80 11.65 4.68 3.51
CA ALA A 80 10.64 5.58 2.98
C ALA A 80 10.71 5.55 1.45
N THR A 81 9.58 5.30 0.81
CA THR A 81 9.49 5.34 -0.65
C THR A 81 8.61 6.51 -1.07
N THR A 82 9.00 7.22 -2.12
CA THR A 82 8.08 8.15 -2.76
C THR A 82 7.39 7.42 -3.89
N VAL A 83 6.09 7.64 -4.01
CA VAL A 83 5.25 6.89 -4.93
C VAL A 83 4.32 7.81 -5.70
N ARG A 84 3.89 7.36 -6.87
CA ARG A 84 2.77 7.92 -7.60
C ARG A 84 1.71 6.83 -7.72
N PHE A 85 0.47 7.16 -7.41
CA PHE A 85 -0.62 6.19 -7.53
C PHE A 85 -1.77 6.78 -8.32
N THR A 86 -2.34 5.94 -9.18
CA THR A 86 -3.42 6.30 -10.09
C THR A 86 -4.51 5.25 -10.05
N ALA A 87 -5.75 5.66 -10.25
CA ALA A 87 -6.88 4.74 -10.37
C ALA A 87 -8.08 5.46 -10.98
N ARG A 88 -9.06 4.67 -11.42
CA ARG A 88 -10.33 5.17 -11.96
C ARG A 88 -11.49 4.48 -11.29
N ARG A 89 -12.55 5.22 -11.05
CA ARG A 89 -13.83 4.69 -10.57
C ARG A 89 -14.97 5.44 -11.23
N GLU A 90 -16.05 4.71 -11.52
CA GLU A 90 -17.28 5.32 -12.01
C GLU A 90 -17.86 6.25 -10.95
N GLY A 91 -18.26 7.45 -11.34
CA GLY A 91 -18.86 8.45 -10.45
C GLY A 91 -17.86 9.27 -9.64
N ALA A 92 -16.57 9.12 -9.89
CA ALA A 92 -15.51 9.89 -9.24
C ALA A 92 -14.52 10.42 -10.28
N ASP A 93 -13.85 11.52 -9.94
CA ASP A 93 -12.73 12.01 -10.75
C ASP A 93 -11.58 11.02 -10.64
N ASP A 94 -10.75 10.92 -11.70
CA ASP A 94 -9.58 10.04 -11.69
C ASP A 94 -8.65 10.39 -10.53
N LEU A 95 -8.11 9.35 -9.89
CA LEU A 95 -7.09 9.50 -8.86
C LEU A 95 -5.72 9.56 -9.53
N ASP A 96 -4.94 10.59 -9.22
CA ASP A 96 -3.54 10.72 -9.66
C ASP A 96 -2.83 11.59 -8.63
N GLN A 97 -2.08 10.96 -7.74
CA GLN A 97 -1.40 11.62 -6.63
C GLN A 97 -0.02 11.05 -6.40
N HIS A 98 0.79 11.83 -5.69
CA HIS A 98 2.03 11.36 -5.09
C HIS A 98 1.82 11.11 -3.60
N GLY A 99 2.67 10.29 -3.03
CA GLY A 99 2.65 10.00 -1.61
C GLY A 99 3.97 9.45 -1.13
N VAL A 100 4.01 9.12 0.15
CA VAL A 100 5.16 8.49 0.79
C VAL A 100 4.66 7.26 1.55
N ASP A 101 5.28 6.11 1.29
CA ASP A 101 5.04 4.90 2.05
C ASP A 101 6.26 4.67 2.95
N VAL A 102 6.01 4.41 4.23
CA VAL A 102 7.07 4.13 5.21
C VAL A 102 6.93 2.69 5.69
N PHE A 103 8.04 1.95 5.68
CA PHE A 103 8.09 0.55 6.05
C PHE A 103 9.05 0.37 7.22
N ARG A 104 8.64 -0.43 8.21
CA ARG A 104 9.54 -0.91 9.27
C ARG A 104 9.81 -2.38 9.03
N VAL A 105 11.09 -2.74 8.96
CA VAL A 105 11.55 -4.09 8.63
C VAL A 105 12.11 -4.76 9.89
N GLU A 106 11.71 -6.03 10.09
CA GLU A 106 12.26 -6.90 11.13
C GLU A 106 12.92 -8.10 10.44
N GLY A 107 14.25 -8.19 10.52
CA GLY A 107 15.00 -9.24 9.81
C GLY A 107 14.83 -9.08 8.31
N ASP A 108 14.21 -10.06 7.68
CA ASP A 108 13.97 -10.09 6.23
C ASP A 108 12.50 -9.89 5.86
N ARG A 109 11.70 -9.33 6.78
CA ARG A 109 10.25 -9.15 6.59
C ARG A 109 9.80 -7.77 7.04
N ILE A 110 8.72 -7.30 6.42
CA ILE A 110 8.09 -6.02 6.75
C ILE A 110 7.12 -6.27 7.90
N ALA A 111 7.26 -5.48 8.97
CA ALA A 111 6.42 -5.59 10.17
C ALA A 111 5.37 -4.51 10.27
N GLU A 112 5.58 -3.35 9.64
CA GLU A 112 4.63 -2.25 9.72
C GLU A 112 4.75 -1.34 8.51
N ILE A 113 3.60 -0.83 8.03
CA ILE A 113 3.51 0.01 6.84
C ILE A 113 2.61 1.19 7.14
N TRP A 114 3.11 2.41 6.88
CA TRP A 114 2.37 3.67 6.96
C TRP A 114 2.30 4.31 5.59
N LEU A 115 1.18 4.93 5.26
CA LEU A 115 0.96 5.59 3.98
C LEU A 115 0.63 7.06 4.22
N ILE A 116 1.24 7.93 3.43
CA ILE A 116 0.99 9.37 3.48
C ILE A 116 0.67 9.83 2.07
N SER A 117 -0.55 10.37 1.87
CA SER A 117 -1.00 10.87 0.58
C SER A 117 -0.86 12.38 0.53
N GLU A 118 -0.48 12.93 -0.62
CA GLU A 118 -0.34 14.38 -0.76
C GLU A 118 -1.67 15.12 -0.63
N ASP A 119 -2.78 14.47 -1.00
CA ASP A 119 -4.13 15.01 -0.89
C ASP A 119 -5.07 13.94 -0.33
N GLN A 120 -5.13 13.83 0.99
CA GLN A 120 -5.97 12.83 1.65
C GLN A 120 -7.45 13.09 1.42
N VAL A 121 -7.88 14.36 1.38
CA VAL A 121 -9.29 14.71 1.14
C VAL A 121 -9.72 14.24 -0.25
N GLY A 122 -8.88 14.45 -1.27
CA GLY A 122 -9.14 13.98 -2.62
C GLY A 122 -9.18 12.47 -2.72
N GLU A 123 -8.26 11.79 -2.05
CA GLU A 123 -8.23 10.33 -1.99
C GLU A 123 -9.50 9.78 -1.31
N ASP A 124 -9.93 10.39 -0.21
CA ASP A 124 -11.14 9.98 0.51
C ASP A 124 -12.39 10.11 -0.39
N ARG A 125 -12.46 11.18 -1.18
CA ARG A 125 -13.56 11.35 -2.15
C ARG A 125 -13.53 10.27 -3.22
N PHE A 126 -12.34 9.93 -3.68
CA PHE A 126 -12.19 8.93 -4.73
C PHE A 126 -12.68 7.55 -4.26
N TRP A 127 -12.18 7.07 -3.12
CA TRP A 127 -12.57 5.75 -2.61
C TRP A 127 -13.98 5.74 -2.04
N GLY A 128 -14.43 6.86 -1.48
CA GLY A 128 -15.77 7.01 -0.97
C GLY A 128 -16.04 6.20 0.28
N VAL A 129 -17.32 6.12 0.65
CA VAL A 129 -17.77 5.31 1.78
C VAL A 129 -18.39 4.01 1.28
N ALA A 130 -18.39 2.99 2.14
CA ALA A 130 -19.02 1.72 1.80
C ALA A 130 -20.53 1.93 1.63
N PRO A 131 -21.19 1.25 0.66
CA PRO A 131 -22.65 1.28 0.53
C PRO A 131 -23.32 0.81 1.82
N ALA A 132 -24.42 1.45 2.16
CA ALA A 132 -25.22 1.10 3.34
C ALA A 132 -25.86 -0.29 3.20
#